data_97a1d8c90f8cbbad8265f72a621371b7
#
_entry.id   97a1d8c90f8cbbad8265f72a621371b7
#
_cell.length_a   1.000
_cell.length_b   1.000
_cell.length_c   1.000
_cell.angle_alpha   90.00
_cell.angle_beta   90.00
_cell.angle_gamma   90.00
#
_symmetry.space_group_name_H-M   'P 1'
#
loop_
_entity.id
_entity.type
_entity.pdbx_description
1 polymer ?
#
loop_
_entity_poly.entity_id
_entity_poly.type
_entity_poly.pdbx_seq_one_letter_code
_entity_poly.pdbx_strand_id
1 'polypeptide(L)'
;DWEFRLEPEKVGEKQKWMAPKPAGDWKTISIGANWESQGYDYNGVAWYRRTVSLRNRPGKHTILHFGAVDEQATVYIDGKRVGHNQGGPEGWEAWDQPFAMDITGFLTDADATHLLAVRVFDISSAGGIWKPVWLEYESR
;
A
#
# COMPACT_ATOMS: atom_id res chain seq x y z
N ASP A 1 7.50 10.36 3.62
CA ASP A 1 6.87 10.62 2.31
C ASP A 1 6.88 9.38 1.44
N TRP A 2 5.90 9.27 0.59
CA TRP A 2 5.71 8.14 -0.33
C TRP A 2 5.79 8.63 -1.76
N GLU A 3 6.21 7.77 -2.67
CA GLU A 3 6.02 8.00 -4.10
C GLU A 3 4.56 7.72 -4.47
N PHE A 4 4.02 8.46 -5.43
CA PHE A 4 2.61 8.41 -5.79
C PHE A 4 2.43 8.59 -7.29
N ARG A 5 1.51 7.79 -7.87
CA ARG A 5 1.20 7.89 -9.30
C ARG A 5 -0.24 7.49 -9.56
N LEU A 6 -0.99 8.35 -10.26
CA LEU A 6 -2.34 8.04 -10.73
C LEU A 6 -2.28 7.02 -11.87
N GLU A 7 -3.29 6.15 -11.93
CA GLU A 7 -3.39 5.12 -12.97
C GLU A 7 -4.72 5.21 -13.71
N PRO A 8 -4.99 6.27 -14.49
CA PRO A 8 -6.24 6.40 -15.23
C PRO A 8 -6.39 5.38 -16.35
N GLU A 9 -5.29 4.86 -16.89
CA GLU A 9 -5.29 3.97 -18.05
C GLU A 9 -5.21 2.47 -17.70
N LYS A 10 -5.24 2.12 -16.43
CA LYS A 10 -5.25 0.74 -15.93
C LYS A 10 -4.05 -0.10 -16.43
N VAL A 11 -2.87 0.48 -16.45
CA VAL A 11 -1.65 -0.17 -16.94
C VAL A 11 -0.66 -0.54 -15.85
N GLY A 12 -0.90 -0.13 -14.60
CA GLY A 12 0.09 -0.25 -13.53
C GLY A 12 0.51 -1.69 -13.23
N GLU A 13 -0.44 -2.62 -13.17
CA GLU A 13 -0.11 -4.03 -12.95
C GLU A 13 0.63 -4.61 -14.15
N LYS A 14 0.20 -4.31 -15.35
CA LYS A 14 0.86 -4.77 -16.58
C LYS A 14 2.26 -4.19 -16.73
N GLN A 15 2.46 -2.93 -16.40
CA GLN A 15 3.76 -2.26 -16.44
C GLN A 15 4.58 -2.49 -15.16
N LYS A 16 4.07 -3.29 -14.24
CA LYS A 16 4.76 -3.69 -13.00
C LYS A 16 5.18 -2.51 -12.14
N TRP A 17 4.25 -1.60 -11.87
CA TRP A 17 4.49 -0.46 -10.99
C TRP A 17 4.80 -0.88 -9.55
N MET A 18 4.50 -2.14 -9.19
CA MET A 18 4.88 -2.73 -7.91
C MET A 18 6.34 -3.18 -7.86
N ALA A 19 7.05 -3.21 -8.98
CA ALA A 19 8.42 -3.69 -9.06
C ALA A 19 9.43 -2.58 -8.68
N PRO A 20 10.67 -2.95 -8.27
CA PRO A 20 11.64 -1.98 -7.75
C PRO A 20 12.02 -0.84 -8.68
N LYS A 21 11.91 -1.01 -9.98
CA LYS A 21 12.35 0.02 -10.96
C LYS A 21 11.32 0.27 -12.06
N PRO A 22 10.08 0.63 -11.75
CA PRO A 22 9.14 0.99 -12.81
C PRO A 22 9.51 2.35 -13.40
N ALA A 23 9.37 2.47 -14.72
CA ALA A 23 9.52 3.74 -15.39
C ALA A 23 8.33 4.65 -15.11
N GLY A 24 8.49 5.96 -15.25
CA GLY A 24 7.43 6.93 -15.21
C GLY A 24 7.63 8.05 -14.21
N ASP A 25 6.68 8.97 -14.18
CA ASP A 25 6.70 10.13 -13.30
C ASP A 25 6.01 9.81 -11.98
N TRP A 26 6.81 9.69 -10.94
CA TRP A 26 6.33 9.53 -9.58
C TRP A 26 6.38 10.86 -8.85
N LYS A 27 5.27 11.20 -8.20
CA LYS A 27 5.18 12.39 -7.36
C LYS A 27 5.40 11.99 -5.91
N THR A 28 5.52 12.96 -5.01
CA THR A 28 5.61 12.73 -3.58
C THR A 28 4.25 13.01 -2.95
N ILE A 29 3.82 12.15 -2.03
CA ILE A 29 2.57 12.31 -1.29
C ILE A 29 2.79 11.93 0.17
N SER A 30 1.99 12.49 1.07
CA SER A 30 1.95 12.07 2.47
C SER A 30 0.80 11.10 2.70
N ILE A 31 0.97 10.17 3.63
CA ILE A 31 -0.16 9.41 4.17
C ILE A 31 -0.73 10.15 5.38
N GLY A 32 -1.90 9.71 5.86
CA GLY A 32 -2.56 10.41 6.97
C GLY A 32 -3.57 11.46 6.52
N ALA A 33 -3.70 11.68 5.21
CA ALA A 33 -4.71 12.54 4.59
C ALA A 33 -5.09 11.96 3.23
N ASN A 34 -6.31 12.17 2.79
CA ASN A 34 -6.74 11.70 1.48
C ASN A 34 -5.99 12.45 0.37
N TRP A 35 -5.99 11.90 -0.85
CA TRP A 35 -5.23 12.52 -1.93
C TRP A 35 -5.92 13.79 -2.47
N GLU A 36 -7.23 13.93 -2.33
CA GLU A 36 -7.93 15.16 -2.73
C GLU A 36 -7.43 16.39 -1.95
N SER A 37 -7.19 16.23 -0.64
CA SER A 37 -6.66 17.31 0.19
C SER A 37 -5.22 17.69 -0.19
N GLN A 38 -4.55 16.86 -0.98
CA GLN A 38 -3.18 17.07 -1.44
C GLN A 38 -3.11 17.49 -2.91
N GLY A 39 -4.25 17.87 -3.49
CA GLY A 39 -4.31 18.42 -4.84
C GLY A 39 -4.70 17.46 -5.95
N TYR A 40 -5.13 16.25 -5.62
CA TYR A 40 -5.51 15.25 -6.62
C TYR A 40 -7.03 15.04 -6.62
N ASP A 41 -7.74 15.79 -7.44
CA ASP A 41 -9.17 15.59 -7.66
C ASP A 41 -9.39 14.42 -8.61
N TYR A 42 -9.52 13.21 -8.05
CA TYR A 42 -9.44 11.99 -8.83
C TYR A 42 -10.16 10.84 -8.16
N ASN A 43 -10.94 10.08 -8.93
CA ASN A 43 -11.50 8.79 -8.55
C ASN A 43 -10.92 7.73 -9.48
N GLY A 44 -10.58 6.57 -8.96
CA GLY A 44 -9.96 5.49 -9.71
C GLY A 44 -8.78 4.89 -8.98
N VAL A 45 -7.80 4.41 -9.73
CA VAL A 45 -6.64 3.71 -9.17
C VAL A 45 -5.45 4.64 -9.09
N ALA A 46 -4.76 4.60 -7.94
CA ALA A 46 -3.47 5.24 -7.74
C ALA A 46 -2.54 4.30 -6.99
N TRP A 47 -1.24 4.52 -7.13
CA TRP A 47 -0.22 3.70 -6.49
C TRP A 47 0.61 4.51 -5.53
N TYR A 48 0.85 3.94 -4.35
CA TYR A 48 1.76 4.44 -3.33
C TYR A 48 2.94 3.50 -3.26
N ARG A 49 4.15 4.05 -3.17
CA ARG A 49 5.37 3.24 -3.04
C ARG A 49 6.29 3.85 -2.01
N ARG A 50 6.93 2.98 -1.23
CA ARG A 50 7.96 3.37 -0.29
C ARG A 50 8.99 2.28 -0.13
N THR A 51 10.26 2.67 -0.13
CA THR A 51 11.36 1.78 0.21
C THR A 51 11.53 1.76 1.72
N VAL A 52 11.60 0.56 2.30
CA VAL A 52 11.74 0.36 3.75
C VAL A 52 12.84 -0.66 4.04
N SER A 53 13.57 -0.46 5.13
CA SER A 53 14.58 -1.40 5.57
C SER A 53 13.97 -2.32 6.62
N LEU A 54 13.88 -3.60 6.32
CA LEU A 54 13.22 -4.60 7.15
C LEU A 54 14.04 -5.87 7.20
N ARG A 55 13.85 -6.63 8.28
CA ARG A 55 14.35 -8.00 8.34
C ARG A 55 13.38 -8.90 9.10
N ASN A 56 13.45 -10.18 8.83
CA ASN A 56 12.72 -11.17 9.58
C ASN A 56 13.28 -11.26 11.01
N ARG A 57 12.41 -11.22 12.00
CA ARG A 57 12.79 -11.32 13.41
C ARG A 57 12.52 -12.74 13.90
N PRO A 58 13.56 -13.48 14.38
CA PRO A 58 13.36 -14.84 14.83
C PRO A 58 12.26 -14.96 15.89
N GLY A 59 11.39 -15.94 15.74
CA GLY A 59 10.28 -16.19 16.66
C GLY A 59 9.15 -15.16 16.58
N LYS A 60 9.17 -14.26 15.60
CA LYS A 60 8.15 -13.23 15.43
C LYS A 60 7.48 -13.31 14.08
N HIS A 61 6.20 -12.96 14.06
CA HIS A 61 5.51 -12.54 12.84
C HIS A 61 5.66 -11.04 12.69
N THR A 62 5.93 -10.57 11.49
CA THR A 62 5.92 -9.14 11.17
C THR A 62 4.61 -8.81 10.51
N ILE A 63 3.82 -7.96 11.14
CA ILE A 63 2.47 -7.61 10.71
C ILE A 63 2.46 -6.15 10.24
N LEU A 64 2.04 -5.94 9.00
CA LEU A 64 1.88 -4.61 8.41
C LEU A 64 0.43 -4.16 8.65
N HIS A 65 0.27 -3.07 9.40
CA HIS A 65 -1.02 -2.51 9.73
C HIS A 65 -1.32 -1.25 8.94
N PHE A 66 -2.56 -1.13 8.50
CA PHE A 66 -3.10 0.10 7.91
C PHE A 66 -4.27 0.57 8.78
N GLY A 67 -4.23 1.83 9.19
CA GLY A 67 -5.34 2.41 9.96
C GLY A 67 -6.62 2.51 9.14
N ALA A 68 -6.52 2.91 7.90
CA ALA A 68 -7.56 2.78 6.88
C ALA A 68 -7.04 3.22 5.52
N VAL A 69 -7.55 2.60 4.48
CA VAL A 69 -7.32 2.99 3.08
C VAL A 69 -8.70 3.18 2.42
N ASP A 70 -8.88 4.31 1.77
CA ASP A 70 -10.13 4.64 1.11
C ASP A 70 -9.96 4.44 -0.41
N GLU A 71 -10.39 3.32 -1.00
CA GLU A 71 -11.21 2.28 -0.36
C GLU A 71 -10.54 0.92 -0.40
N GLN A 72 -10.25 0.38 -1.59
CA GLN A 72 -9.64 -0.94 -1.74
C GLN A 72 -8.12 -0.82 -1.83
N ALA A 73 -7.42 -1.76 -1.22
CA ALA A 73 -5.96 -1.78 -1.24
C ALA A 73 -5.45 -3.15 -1.64
N THR A 74 -4.50 -3.18 -2.59
CA THR A 74 -3.73 -4.36 -2.92
C THR A 74 -2.27 -4.06 -2.58
N VAL A 75 -1.67 -4.91 -1.75
CA VAL A 75 -0.34 -4.68 -1.19
C VAL A 75 0.67 -5.63 -1.82
N TYR A 76 1.83 -5.08 -2.18
CA TYR A 76 2.95 -5.83 -2.77
C TYR A 76 4.22 -5.54 -2.00
N ILE A 77 5.10 -6.54 -1.88
CA ILE A 77 6.47 -6.37 -1.38
C ILE A 77 7.42 -6.95 -2.42
N ASP A 78 8.37 -6.14 -2.88
CA ASP A 78 9.36 -6.48 -3.90
C ASP A 78 8.72 -7.08 -5.16
N GLY A 79 7.59 -6.54 -5.56
CA GLY A 79 6.85 -6.97 -6.74
C GLY A 79 5.93 -8.18 -6.53
N LYS A 80 5.92 -8.76 -5.34
CA LYS A 80 5.09 -9.94 -5.02
C LYS A 80 3.84 -9.53 -4.26
N ARG A 81 2.70 -10.03 -4.69
CA ARG A 81 1.42 -9.72 -4.03
C ARG A 81 1.37 -10.34 -2.64
N VAL A 82 1.10 -9.50 -1.64
CA VAL A 82 0.87 -9.92 -0.26
C VAL A 82 -0.60 -10.21 -0.02
N GLY A 83 -1.48 -9.30 -0.42
CA GLY A 83 -2.91 -9.46 -0.21
C GLY A 83 -3.72 -8.29 -0.72
N HIS A 84 -5.03 -8.40 -0.55
CA HIS A 84 -6.00 -7.39 -0.96
C HIS A 84 -7.03 -7.19 0.15
N ASN A 85 -7.43 -5.96 0.38
CA ASN A 85 -8.48 -5.61 1.34
C ASN A 85 -9.52 -4.72 0.68
N GLN A 86 -10.80 -5.10 0.79
CA GLN A 86 -11.91 -4.27 0.32
C GLN A 86 -13.00 -4.09 1.38
N GLY A 87 -12.80 -4.63 2.58
CA GLY A 87 -13.67 -4.44 3.74
C GLY A 87 -14.97 -5.21 3.73
N GLY A 88 -15.54 -5.47 2.57
CA GLY A 88 -16.80 -6.19 2.42
C GLY A 88 -17.14 -6.44 0.97
N PRO A 89 -18.29 -7.09 0.66
CA PRO A 89 -18.62 -7.53 -0.69
C PRO A 89 -18.84 -6.40 -1.70
N GLU A 90 -19.26 -5.21 -1.24
CA GLU A 90 -19.48 -4.07 -2.14
C GLU A 90 -18.20 -3.32 -2.48
N GLY A 91 -17.16 -3.45 -1.64
CA GLY A 91 -15.86 -2.85 -1.88
C GLY A 91 -15.70 -1.40 -1.39
N TRP A 92 -16.77 -0.77 -0.90
CA TRP A 92 -16.72 0.59 -0.36
C TRP A 92 -16.61 0.61 1.17
N GLU A 93 -16.85 -0.52 1.83
CA GLU A 93 -16.94 -0.61 3.29
C GLU A 93 -15.60 -0.39 3.99
N ALA A 94 -14.50 -0.53 3.26
CA ALA A 94 -13.15 -0.47 3.82
C ALA A 94 -12.70 0.94 4.18
N TRP A 95 -13.38 2.00 3.75
CA TRP A 95 -12.85 3.37 3.79
C TRP A 95 -12.39 3.84 5.18
N ASP A 96 -13.01 3.37 6.25
CA ASP A 96 -12.64 3.72 7.62
C ASP A 96 -12.27 2.49 8.48
N GLN A 97 -12.06 1.33 7.86
CA GLN A 97 -11.77 0.08 8.57
C GLN A 97 -10.28 -0.21 8.60
N PRO A 98 -9.71 -0.47 9.79
CA PRO A 98 -8.32 -0.92 9.86
C PRO A 98 -8.19 -2.34 9.32
N PHE A 99 -7.02 -2.65 8.78
CA PHE A 99 -6.69 -4.02 8.39
C PHE A 99 -5.19 -4.27 8.55
N ALA A 100 -4.80 -5.54 8.51
CA ALA A 100 -3.42 -5.94 8.69
C ALA A 100 -3.10 -7.15 7.82
N MET A 101 -1.82 -7.27 7.45
CA MET A 101 -1.31 -8.39 6.66
C MET A 101 -0.02 -8.91 7.26
N ASP A 102 0.11 -10.23 7.38
CA ASP A 102 1.36 -10.87 7.79
C ASP A 102 2.33 -10.86 6.61
N ILE A 103 3.44 -10.15 6.75
CA ILE A 103 4.45 -10.02 5.70
C ILE A 103 5.70 -10.85 5.98
N THR A 104 5.70 -11.68 7.02
CA THR A 104 6.87 -12.45 7.46
C THR A 104 7.52 -13.25 6.34
N GLY A 105 6.72 -13.92 5.53
CA GLY A 105 7.21 -14.76 4.43
C GLY A 105 7.87 -13.98 3.28
N PHE A 106 7.80 -12.66 3.28
CA PHE A 106 8.39 -11.80 2.25
C PHE A 106 9.72 -11.19 2.69
N LEU A 107 10.14 -11.44 3.94
CA LEU A 107 11.35 -10.85 4.53
C LEU A 107 12.49 -11.86 4.54
N THR A 108 13.73 -11.35 4.56
CA THR A 108 14.94 -12.15 4.72
C THR A 108 15.44 -12.06 6.16
N ASP A 109 16.31 -12.99 6.58
CA ASP A 109 16.89 -12.97 7.92
C ASP A 109 17.91 -11.84 8.12
N ALA A 110 18.47 -11.32 7.03
CA ALA A 110 19.37 -10.17 7.05
C ALA A 110 18.60 -8.88 6.85
N ASP A 111 19.15 -7.76 7.32
CA ASP A 111 18.63 -6.44 7.00
C ASP A 111 18.67 -6.25 5.48
N ALA A 112 17.56 -5.87 4.91
CA ALA A 112 17.45 -5.65 3.49
C ALA A 112 16.45 -4.53 3.20
N THR A 113 16.68 -3.85 2.07
CA THR A 113 15.76 -2.85 1.57
C THR A 113 14.68 -3.54 0.76
N HIS A 114 13.42 -3.26 1.12
CA HIS A 114 12.24 -3.80 0.45
C HIS A 114 11.40 -2.66 -0.12
N LEU A 115 10.79 -2.90 -1.27
CA LEU A 115 9.83 -1.97 -1.84
C LEU A 115 8.42 -2.37 -1.43
N LEU A 116 7.77 -1.51 -0.68
CA LEU A 116 6.36 -1.62 -0.35
C LEU A 116 5.56 -0.83 -1.40
N ALA A 117 4.66 -1.49 -2.10
CA ALA A 117 3.77 -0.85 -3.05
C ALA A 117 2.32 -1.15 -2.69
N VAL A 118 1.47 -0.14 -2.76
CA VAL A 118 0.05 -0.26 -2.46
C VAL A 118 -0.75 0.32 -3.63
N ARG A 119 -1.54 -0.54 -4.26
CA ARG A 119 -2.49 -0.14 -5.29
C ARG A 119 -3.80 0.20 -4.60
N VAL A 120 -4.23 1.44 -4.71
CA VAL A 120 -5.45 1.93 -4.06
C VAL A 120 -6.50 2.18 -5.13
N PHE A 121 -7.68 1.60 -4.97
CA PHE A 121 -8.84 1.89 -5.80
C PHE A 121 -9.85 2.70 -5.00
N ASP A 122 -10.09 3.93 -5.45
CA ASP A 122 -11.09 4.84 -4.91
C ASP A 122 -12.32 4.80 -5.82
N ILE A 123 -13.41 4.29 -5.30
CA ILE A 123 -14.67 4.16 -6.05
C ILE A 123 -15.31 5.54 -6.22
N SER A 124 -15.34 6.35 -5.16
CA SER A 124 -15.95 7.67 -5.18
C SER A 124 -15.53 8.51 -3.97
N SER A 125 -15.67 9.82 -4.08
CA SER A 125 -15.39 10.80 -3.01
C SER A 125 -13.91 10.84 -2.64
N ALA A 126 -13.56 10.75 -1.37
CA ALA A 126 -12.18 10.80 -0.91
C ALA A 126 -11.46 9.48 -1.20
N GLY A 127 -10.17 9.53 -1.49
CA GLY A 127 -9.36 8.35 -1.74
C GLY A 127 -8.00 8.43 -1.09
N GLY A 128 -7.35 7.27 -0.93
CA GLY A 128 -5.96 7.19 -0.51
C GLY A 128 -5.73 6.56 0.85
N ILE A 129 -4.46 6.51 1.23
CA ILE A 129 -4.02 6.05 2.55
C ILE A 129 -4.14 7.23 3.51
N TRP A 130 -5.27 7.36 4.19
CA TRP A 130 -5.58 8.56 4.97
C TRP A 130 -5.38 8.40 6.48
N LYS A 131 -5.01 7.19 6.93
CA LYS A 131 -4.62 6.92 8.32
C LYS A 131 -3.21 6.30 8.36
N PRO A 132 -2.57 6.25 9.53
CA PRO A 132 -1.20 5.73 9.63
C PRO A 132 -1.03 4.29 9.16
N VAL A 133 0.20 3.97 8.76
CA VAL A 133 0.67 2.63 8.43
C VAL A 133 1.82 2.31 9.38
N TRP A 134 1.81 1.12 10.00
CA TRP A 134 2.84 0.76 10.97
C TRP A 134 3.11 -0.74 10.99
N LEU A 135 4.18 -1.12 11.66
CA LEU A 135 4.56 -2.53 11.83
C LEU A 135 4.36 -2.95 13.27
N GLU A 136 3.93 -4.20 13.47
CA GLU A 136 3.93 -4.87 14.76
C GLU A 136 4.65 -6.21 14.64
N TYR A 137 5.29 -6.61 15.73
CA TYR A 137 5.98 -7.89 15.82
C TYR A 137 5.25 -8.75 16.85
N GLU A 138 4.63 -9.82 16.39
CA GLU A 138 3.88 -10.73 17.24
C GLU A 138 4.64 -12.03 17.48
N SER A 139 4.59 -12.56 18.72
CA SER A 139 5.23 -13.85 19.02
C SER A 139 4.53 -14.99 18.27
N ARG A 140 5.34 -15.86 17.72
CA ARG A 140 4.85 -17.09 17.07
C ARG A 140 4.39 -18.11 18.08
#